data_b52159618a109da7732c3775cffed3a4
#
_entry.id   b52159618a109da7732c3775cffed3a4
#
_cell.length_a   1.000
_cell.length_b   1.000
_cell.length_c   1.000
_cell.angle_alpha   90.00
_cell.angle_beta   90.00
_cell.angle_gamma   90.00
#
_symmetry.space_group_name_H-M   'P 1'
#
loop_
_entity.id
_entity.type
_entity.pdbx_description
1 polymer ?
#
loop_
_entity_poly.entity_id
_entity_poly.type
_entity_poly.pdbx_seq_one_letter_code
_entity_poly.pdbx_strand_id
1 'polypeptide(L)'
;MRLLVGLFAVLSSAAFLCAADDQVNEAAVVFDGVKPSEMRGGTWKVVYSSSEGPEGRALETLTERLGPYFLREGHLATALVLPLEKDGGEPVKGKRDMIVVGVPSENATLRRYLGGGDCGGQGAARPADGGGGAMGASRPTGVPLGGYLIRTLHEKGRNVVLLAGDTPEAVLWATFDFLDVVAPTLESKVSSQHGRYAGMFFRADRIPEYECRRQPQTFVRSIFSWGHVIDDYRETFRALARARFNRAILWNDQQVVNARDVVACAHSWGVKVFWGFSWGWTLSGKEGKGLDFGRLADDIVDEWRHTWKPMGGDGIYFQSFTETNKREIGGRSIPEAVTELVNEVSKRIRAEAPGLEIVFGLHSNSMKRDGAAEAIAKVDPSLEILWENCGGFPFWETNGRIEPPDTAFCDQILALNESVGLAWKAQLRIDWKNYVPPAGPFMLGCAGSRLLARDQAVTVPRYASFDEDWILNGKSAHEFVRHIRAGEHPPKEFNAVAEYNPPFGFATHCQAELFWNSDDSWEEIAKRARMRARPER
;
A
#
# COMPACT_ATOMS: atom_id res chain seq x y z
N MET A 1 16.36 30.62 -38.83
CA MET A 1 17.32 30.27 -37.77
C MET A 1 16.74 29.10 -37.01
N ARG A 2 17.36 27.96 -37.15
CA ARG A 2 16.82 26.60 -36.84
C ARG A 2 16.90 26.29 -35.35
N LEU A 3 15.78 25.92 -34.73
CA LEU A 3 15.78 25.26 -33.43
C LEU A 3 15.51 23.78 -33.68
N LEU A 4 16.51 22.95 -33.46
CA LEU A 4 16.39 21.50 -33.37
C LEU A 4 15.84 21.17 -31.97
N VAL A 5 14.62 20.67 -31.93
CA VAL A 5 14.07 20.01 -30.74
C VAL A 5 14.38 18.51 -30.91
N GLY A 6 15.31 18.03 -30.09
CA GLY A 6 15.60 16.59 -30.03
C GLY A 6 14.47 15.86 -29.31
N LEU A 7 13.76 15.06 -30.06
CA LEU A 7 12.77 14.11 -29.57
C LEU A 7 13.52 12.89 -29.01
N PHE A 8 13.70 12.81 -27.69
CA PHE A 8 14.11 11.57 -27.04
C PHE A 8 12.85 10.69 -26.90
N ALA A 9 12.76 9.70 -27.76
CA ALA A 9 11.80 8.64 -27.64
C ALA A 9 12.16 7.81 -26.39
N VAL A 10 11.32 7.89 -25.37
CA VAL A 10 11.30 6.91 -24.28
C VAL A 10 10.65 5.66 -24.86
N LEU A 11 11.48 4.76 -25.40
CA LEU A 11 11.06 3.42 -25.76
C LEU A 11 10.72 2.66 -24.47
N SER A 12 9.48 2.25 -24.38
CA SER A 12 8.92 1.47 -23.27
C SER A 12 9.75 0.22 -22.99
N SER A 13 10.28 0.13 -21.77
CA SER A 13 11.07 -1.00 -21.27
C SER A 13 10.28 -2.32 -21.17
N ALA A 14 9.01 -2.33 -21.48
CA ALA A 14 8.16 -3.51 -21.38
C ALA A 14 8.40 -4.57 -22.48
N ALA A 15 9.10 -4.22 -23.57
CA ALA A 15 9.35 -5.16 -24.67
C ALA A 15 10.64 -5.98 -24.50
N PHE A 16 11.48 -5.66 -23.53
CA PHE A 16 12.76 -6.34 -23.34
C PHE A 16 12.74 -7.53 -22.36
N LEU A 17 11.66 -7.74 -21.65
CA LEU A 17 11.56 -8.82 -20.66
C LEU A 17 10.99 -10.14 -21.22
N CYS A 18 10.47 -10.18 -22.44
CA CYS A 18 9.84 -11.39 -23.01
C CYS A 18 10.69 -12.21 -23.97
N ALA A 19 11.97 -11.89 -24.18
CA ALA A 19 12.83 -12.65 -25.07
C ALA A 19 14.25 -12.78 -24.51
N ALA A 20 14.39 -13.34 -23.34
CA ALA A 20 15.69 -13.82 -22.85
C ALA A 20 15.66 -15.35 -22.89
N ASP A 21 15.90 -15.91 -24.06
CA ASP A 21 16.45 -17.23 -24.19
C ASP A 21 17.76 -17.33 -23.40
N ASP A 22 17.99 -18.47 -22.76
CA ASP A 22 19.00 -18.86 -21.78
C ASP A 22 20.49 -18.61 -22.10
N GLN A 23 20.82 -17.61 -22.83
CA GLN A 23 22.18 -17.10 -22.94
C GLN A 23 22.22 -15.67 -22.41
N VAL A 24 22.29 -15.51 -21.10
CA VAL A 24 22.90 -14.31 -20.54
C VAL A 24 24.33 -14.32 -21.05
N ASN A 25 24.51 -13.66 -22.17
CA ASN A 25 25.77 -13.43 -22.78
C ASN A 25 26.68 -12.83 -21.70
N GLU A 26 27.72 -13.55 -21.28
CA GLU A 26 28.84 -13.00 -20.51
C GLU A 26 29.63 -11.97 -21.34
N ALA A 27 29.06 -11.45 -22.41
CA ALA A 27 29.53 -10.24 -23.05
C ALA A 27 29.44 -9.11 -22.03
N ALA A 28 30.26 -9.25 -21.00
CA ALA A 28 30.64 -8.18 -20.12
C ALA A 28 30.92 -6.99 -21.02
N VAL A 29 30.20 -5.91 -20.80
CA VAL A 29 30.59 -4.63 -21.37
C VAL A 29 32.07 -4.45 -20.98
N VAL A 30 32.96 -4.65 -21.93
CA VAL A 30 34.40 -4.48 -21.74
C VAL A 30 34.61 -2.96 -21.69
N PHE A 31 34.65 -2.43 -20.49
CA PHE A 31 35.14 -1.07 -20.30
C PHE A 31 36.65 -1.09 -20.43
N ASP A 32 37.17 -0.43 -21.45
CA ASP A 32 38.58 -0.12 -21.73
C ASP A 32 39.59 -0.67 -20.70
N GLY A 33 39.94 -1.94 -20.82
CA GLY A 33 41.05 -2.54 -20.10
C GLY A 33 40.81 -2.87 -18.62
N VAL A 34 39.64 -2.51 -18.02
CA VAL A 34 39.33 -2.88 -16.65
C VAL A 34 38.53 -4.17 -16.64
N LYS A 35 39.10 -5.22 -16.07
CA LYS A 35 38.37 -6.49 -15.92
C LYS A 35 37.14 -6.32 -15.02
N PRO A 36 36.00 -6.95 -15.34
CA PRO A 36 34.82 -6.93 -14.48
C PRO A 36 35.11 -7.32 -13.02
N SER A 37 36.11 -8.17 -12.80
CA SER A 37 36.63 -8.56 -11.48
C SER A 37 37.29 -7.43 -10.70
N GLU A 38 37.70 -6.36 -11.36
CA GLU A 38 38.31 -5.17 -10.74
C GLU A 38 37.28 -4.09 -10.39
N MET A 39 36.05 -4.27 -10.90
CA MET A 39 34.90 -3.43 -10.58
C MET A 39 34.04 -4.13 -9.50
N ARG A 40 34.23 -3.77 -8.23
CA ARG A 40 33.49 -4.44 -7.12
C ARG A 40 31.98 -4.46 -7.31
N GLY A 41 31.38 -3.43 -7.86
CA GLY A 41 29.98 -3.41 -8.26
C GLY A 41 29.60 -4.44 -9.32
N GLY A 42 30.52 -4.83 -10.22
CA GLY A 42 30.33 -5.89 -11.22
C GLY A 42 30.35 -7.31 -10.66
N THR A 43 30.58 -7.48 -9.36
CA THR A 43 30.57 -8.80 -8.71
C THR A 43 29.19 -9.24 -8.22
N TRP A 44 28.23 -8.32 -8.13
CA TRP A 44 26.87 -8.62 -7.66
C TRP A 44 26.00 -9.23 -8.75
N LYS A 45 25.06 -10.07 -8.33
CA LYS A 45 23.93 -10.56 -9.14
C LYS A 45 22.67 -10.67 -8.29
N VAL A 46 21.51 -10.66 -8.94
CA VAL A 46 20.23 -10.95 -8.31
C VAL A 46 19.80 -12.37 -8.64
N VAL A 47 19.50 -13.16 -7.64
CA VAL A 47 18.91 -14.49 -7.77
C VAL A 47 17.43 -14.40 -7.38
N TYR A 48 16.53 -14.84 -8.26
CA TYR A 48 15.10 -14.64 -8.11
C TYR A 48 14.29 -15.89 -8.44
N SER A 49 13.04 -15.97 -7.92
CA SER A 49 12.11 -17.07 -8.19
C SER A 49 11.18 -16.75 -9.34
N SER A 50 10.52 -15.60 -9.28
CA SER A 50 9.53 -15.16 -10.24
C SER A 50 9.82 -13.74 -10.73
N SER A 51 9.53 -13.51 -12.01
CA SER A 51 9.59 -12.20 -12.65
C SER A 51 8.19 -11.59 -12.89
N GLU A 52 7.16 -12.19 -12.31
CA GLU A 52 5.77 -11.77 -12.47
C GLU A 52 5.21 -11.16 -11.19
N GLY A 53 4.16 -10.37 -11.35
CA GLY A 53 3.43 -9.77 -10.23
C GLY A 53 4.33 -8.95 -9.30
N PRO A 54 4.09 -8.99 -7.97
CA PRO A 54 4.87 -8.21 -7.01
C PRO A 54 6.36 -8.58 -6.95
N GLU A 55 6.73 -9.85 -7.19
CA GLU A 55 8.15 -10.24 -7.28
C GLU A 55 8.81 -9.63 -8.53
N GLY A 56 8.12 -9.59 -9.67
CA GLY A 56 8.59 -8.89 -10.86
C GLY A 56 8.83 -7.39 -10.60
N ARG A 57 7.92 -6.75 -9.85
CA ARG A 57 8.10 -5.35 -9.41
C ARG A 57 9.27 -5.18 -8.44
N ALA A 58 9.53 -6.15 -7.59
CA ALA A 58 10.71 -6.16 -6.72
C ALA A 58 12.02 -6.18 -7.55
N LEU A 59 12.09 -7.01 -8.59
CA LEU A 59 13.24 -7.05 -9.50
C LEU A 59 13.40 -5.75 -10.28
N GLU A 60 12.33 -5.21 -10.84
CA GLU A 60 12.32 -3.91 -11.53
C GLU A 60 12.88 -2.82 -10.59
N THR A 61 12.36 -2.73 -9.36
CA THR A 61 12.78 -1.75 -8.36
C THR A 61 14.25 -1.90 -7.97
N LEU A 62 14.74 -3.13 -7.78
CA LEU A 62 16.16 -3.38 -7.50
C LEU A 62 17.03 -2.92 -8.66
N THR A 63 16.66 -3.27 -9.89
CA THR A 63 17.45 -2.92 -11.08
C THR A 63 17.50 -1.41 -11.30
N GLU A 64 16.35 -0.74 -11.17
CA GLU A 64 16.27 0.71 -11.32
C GLU A 64 17.09 1.45 -10.27
N ARG A 65 16.98 1.05 -9.01
CA ARG A 65 17.58 1.80 -7.89
C ARG A 65 19.04 1.43 -7.62
N LEU A 66 19.45 0.21 -7.92
CA LEU A 66 20.84 -0.22 -7.70
C LEU A 66 21.73 0.00 -8.92
N GLY A 67 21.18 0.07 -10.12
CA GLY A 67 21.94 0.32 -11.34
C GLY A 67 22.94 1.49 -11.21
N PRO A 68 22.54 2.67 -10.73
CA PRO A 68 23.44 3.81 -10.55
C PRO A 68 24.63 3.57 -9.60
N TYR A 69 24.48 2.70 -8.60
CA TYR A 69 25.58 2.41 -7.65
C TYR A 69 26.71 1.58 -8.23
N PHE A 70 26.47 0.89 -9.34
CA PHE A 70 27.45 0.08 -10.03
C PHE A 70 28.19 0.84 -11.15
N LEU A 71 27.81 2.10 -11.39
CA LEU A 71 28.47 2.97 -12.34
C LEU A 71 29.77 3.53 -11.75
N ARG A 72 30.84 3.49 -12.53
CA ARG A 72 32.10 4.13 -12.17
C ARG A 72 32.00 5.63 -12.44
N GLU A 73 32.45 6.46 -11.50
CA GLU A 73 32.58 7.90 -11.73
C GLU A 73 33.44 8.18 -12.99
N GLY A 74 32.94 9.04 -13.87
CA GLY A 74 33.68 9.55 -15.02
C GLY A 74 33.45 8.85 -16.36
N HIS A 75 32.62 7.82 -16.41
CA HIS A 75 32.21 7.21 -17.67
C HIS A 75 30.75 7.53 -17.98
N LEU A 76 30.49 8.09 -19.17
CA LEU A 76 29.14 8.20 -19.74
C LEU A 76 28.60 6.77 -19.94
N ALA A 77 27.76 6.37 -19.02
CA ALA A 77 27.45 4.99 -18.80
C ALA A 77 26.43 4.45 -19.80
N THR A 78 26.77 3.37 -20.44
CA THR A 78 25.81 2.30 -20.65
C THR A 78 25.42 1.77 -19.27
N ALA A 79 24.12 1.79 -18.94
CA ALA A 79 23.62 1.31 -17.65
C ALA A 79 24.17 -0.09 -17.40
N LEU A 80 24.92 -0.27 -16.30
CA LEU A 80 25.29 -1.60 -15.84
C LEU A 80 24.03 -2.29 -15.38
N VAL A 81 23.51 -3.17 -16.21
CA VAL A 81 22.38 -4.02 -15.85
C VAL A 81 22.89 -5.01 -14.81
N LEU A 82 22.27 -4.99 -13.63
CA LEU A 82 22.55 -5.96 -12.59
C LEU A 82 22.18 -7.36 -13.12
N PRO A 83 23.11 -8.33 -13.22
CA PRO A 83 22.80 -9.64 -13.76
C PRO A 83 21.69 -10.32 -12.96
N LEU A 84 20.67 -10.80 -13.67
CA LEU A 84 19.55 -11.55 -13.10
C LEU A 84 19.75 -13.04 -13.39
N GLU A 85 19.63 -13.89 -12.37
CA GLU A 85 19.72 -15.34 -12.48
C GLU A 85 18.49 -15.98 -11.85
N LYS A 86 17.69 -16.68 -12.65
CA LYS A 86 16.51 -17.39 -12.15
C LYS A 86 16.96 -18.61 -11.34
N ASP A 87 16.37 -18.79 -10.15
CA ASP A 87 16.56 -20.00 -9.34
C ASP A 87 15.90 -21.18 -10.06
N GLY A 88 16.73 -22.14 -10.49
CA GLY A 88 16.29 -23.32 -11.23
C GLY A 88 15.81 -24.49 -10.36
N GLY A 89 15.53 -24.26 -9.07
CA GLY A 89 15.13 -25.31 -8.13
C GLY A 89 16.30 -25.93 -7.36
N GLU A 90 17.55 -25.60 -7.73
CA GLU A 90 18.74 -25.90 -6.95
C GLU A 90 19.45 -24.62 -6.50
N PRO A 91 20.13 -24.63 -5.32
CA PRO A 91 20.82 -23.45 -4.83
C PRO A 91 21.88 -22.97 -5.81
N VAL A 92 21.83 -21.69 -6.14
CA VAL A 92 22.78 -21.04 -7.06
C VAL A 92 24.19 -21.10 -6.49
N LYS A 93 25.14 -21.55 -7.32
CA LYS A 93 26.57 -21.69 -6.99
C LYS A 93 27.35 -20.51 -7.58
N GLY A 94 28.54 -20.23 -7.06
CA GLY A 94 29.44 -19.24 -7.62
C GLY A 94 30.13 -18.39 -6.56
N LYS A 95 31.02 -17.50 -7.01
CA LYS A 95 31.84 -16.62 -6.14
C LYS A 95 31.31 -15.17 -6.09
N ARG A 96 30.34 -14.82 -6.92
CA ARG A 96 29.76 -13.45 -6.97
C ARG A 96 28.96 -13.14 -5.73
N ASP A 97 29.00 -11.90 -5.32
CA ASP A 97 28.07 -11.35 -4.33
C ASP A 97 26.63 -11.47 -4.85
N MET A 98 25.65 -11.68 -3.95
CA MET A 98 24.29 -11.97 -4.35
C MET A 98 23.25 -11.19 -3.56
N ILE A 99 22.21 -10.76 -4.26
CA ILE A 99 20.93 -10.42 -3.65
C ILE A 99 19.97 -11.55 -4.02
N VAL A 100 19.46 -12.29 -3.04
CA VAL A 100 18.53 -13.40 -3.26
C VAL A 100 17.13 -12.94 -2.87
N VAL A 101 16.20 -12.96 -3.82
CA VAL A 101 14.87 -12.37 -3.72
C VAL A 101 13.81 -13.42 -4.02
N GLY A 102 12.79 -13.53 -3.18
CA GLY A 102 11.64 -14.40 -3.49
C GLY A 102 10.94 -14.98 -2.27
N VAL A 103 9.98 -15.85 -2.57
CA VAL A 103 9.29 -16.67 -1.57
C VAL A 103 10.09 -17.95 -1.34
N PRO A 104 10.43 -18.30 -0.08
CA PRO A 104 11.29 -19.47 0.20
C PRO A 104 10.75 -20.81 -0.33
N SER A 105 9.42 -20.98 -0.42
CA SER A 105 8.84 -22.19 -1.02
C SER A 105 9.20 -22.39 -2.49
N GLU A 106 9.52 -21.29 -3.19
CA GLU A 106 9.79 -21.27 -4.63
C GLU A 106 11.27 -21.00 -4.95
N ASN A 107 12.12 -20.73 -3.94
CA ASN A 107 13.52 -20.37 -4.11
C ASN A 107 14.44 -21.29 -3.31
N ALA A 108 15.14 -22.19 -3.99
CA ALA A 108 16.05 -23.15 -3.37
C ALA A 108 17.26 -22.48 -2.71
N THR A 109 17.72 -21.37 -3.27
CA THR A 109 18.84 -20.59 -2.71
C THR A 109 18.44 -19.96 -1.36
N LEU A 110 17.22 -19.39 -1.27
CA LEU A 110 16.70 -18.89 0.01
C LEU A 110 16.55 -20.01 1.03
N ARG A 111 15.94 -21.18 0.64
CA ARG A 111 15.80 -22.33 1.55
C ARG A 111 17.14 -22.74 2.13
N ARG A 112 18.18 -22.82 1.32
CA ARG A 112 19.53 -23.17 1.79
C ARG A 112 20.02 -22.20 2.87
N TYR A 113 19.86 -20.89 2.68
CA TYR A 113 20.32 -19.89 3.64
C TYR A 113 19.45 -19.76 4.90
N LEU A 114 18.20 -20.15 4.80
CA LEU A 114 17.25 -20.07 5.91
C LEU A 114 17.21 -21.36 6.77
N GLY A 115 18.06 -22.37 6.43
CA GLY A 115 18.18 -23.59 7.23
C GLY A 115 17.11 -24.64 6.98
N GLY A 116 16.38 -24.52 5.85
CA GLY A 116 15.42 -25.54 5.41
C GLY A 116 16.12 -26.78 4.86
N GLY A 117 16.39 -27.79 5.69
CA GLY A 117 16.59 -29.14 5.22
C GLY A 117 15.33 -29.60 4.49
N ASP A 118 15.49 -30.52 3.51
CA ASP A 118 14.46 -31.07 2.62
C ASP A 118 13.07 -31.21 3.27
N CYS A 119 12.24 -30.19 3.18
CA CYS A 119 10.80 -30.31 3.40
C CYS A 119 10.19 -30.64 2.05
N GLY A 120 10.11 -31.95 1.75
CA GLY A 120 9.45 -32.49 0.57
C GLY A 120 8.09 -31.84 0.33
N GLY A 121 7.88 -31.42 -0.90
CA GLY A 121 6.73 -30.66 -1.34
C GLY A 121 5.41 -31.27 -0.95
N GLN A 122 4.72 -30.59 -0.06
CA GLN A 122 3.26 -30.58 -0.05
C GLN A 122 2.87 -29.11 -0.15
N GLY A 123 2.30 -28.75 -1.28
CA GLY A 123 1.71 -27.44 -1.52
C GLY A 123 0.70 -27.14 -0.41
N ALA A 124 1.10 -26.29 0.53
CA ALA A 124 0.18 -25.77 1.50
C ALA A 124 -0.82 -24.89 0.74
N ALA A 125 -2.06 -25.35 0.67
CA ALA A 125 -3.17 -24.55 0.18
C ALA A 125 -3.16 -23.20 0.91
N ARG A 126 -3.32 -22.10 0.16
CA ARG A 126 -3.59 -20.78 0.71
C ARG A 126 -4.72 -20.94 1.73
N PRO A 127 -4.61 -20.42 2.95
CA PRO A 127 -5.77 -20.33 3.82
C PRO A 127 -6.81 -19.47 3.08
N ALA A 128 -8.02 -20.01 2.95
CA ALA A 128 -9.15 -19.23 2.53
C ALA A 128 -9.32 -18.06 3.50
N ASP A 129 -9.61 -16.88 2.96
CA ASP A 129 -9.81 -15.65 3.71
C ASP A 129 -10.65 -15.88 4.97
N GLY A 130 -10.15 -15.46 6.13
CA GLY A 130 -10.97 -15.36 7.34
C GLY A 130 -10.67 -16.31 8.49
N GLY A 131 -9.43 -16.59 8.80
CA GLY A 131 -9.07 -17.31 10.04
C GLY A 131 -8.13 -16.47 10.90
N GLY A 132 -8.57 -16.07 12.10
CA GLY A 132 -7.73 -15.47 13.12
C GLY A 132 -6.58 -16.40 13.51
N GLY A 133 -5.50 -16.35 12.74
CA GLY A 133 -4.29 -17.10 13.01
C GLY A 133 -3.51 -16.42 14.13
N ALA A 134 -3.13 -17.20 15.14
CA ALA A 134 -2.34 -16.76 16.27
C ALA A 134 -1.14 -15.94 15.79
N MET A 135 -1.04 -14.69 16.25
CA MET A 135 0.15 -13.85 16.07
C MET A 135 1.37 -14.59 16.63
N GLY A 136 2.40 -14.74 15.80
CA GLY A 136 3.67 -15.34 16.22
C GLY A 136 4.03 -16.68 15.56
N ALA A 137 3.18 -17.26 14.72
CA ALA A 137 3.53 -18.47 13.99
C ALA A 137 4.60 -18.17 12.93
N SER A 138 5.81 -18.67 13.10
CA SER A 138 6.83 -18.69 12.06
C SER A 138 6.78 -20.01 11.30
N ARG A 139 6.94 -19.94 9.98
CA ARG A 139 7.13 -21.14 9.16
C ARG A 139 8.53 -21.74 9.40
N PRO A 140 8.77 -23.00 9.00
CA PRO A 140 10.11 -23.64 9.14
C PRO A 140 11.27 -22.83 8.57
N THR A 141 10.99 -21.93 7.64
CA THR A 141 11.95 -21.00 7.03
C THR A 141 12.32 -19.79 7.91
N GLY A 142 11.62 -19.58 9.03
CA GLY A 142 11.83 -18.41 9.90
C GLY A 142 11.32 -17.08 9.32
N VAL A 143 10.63 -17.09 8.18
CA VAL A 143 9.94 -15.91 7.62
C VAL A 143 8.59 -15.78 8.32
N PRO A 144 8.25 -14.60 8.88
CA PRO A 144 7.00 -14.38 9.58
C PRO A 144 5.78 -14.49 8.65
N LEU A 145 4.66 -14.98 9.17
CA LEU A 145 3.40 -15.10 8.42
C LEU A 145 2.95 -13.73 7.91
N GLY A 146 2.68 -13.62 6.60
CA GLY A 146 2.31 -12.37 5.94
C GLY A 146 3.37 -11.28 5.99
N GLY A 147 4.57 -11.61 6.43
CA GLY A 147 5.69 -10.69 6.61
C GLY A 147 6.91 -11.08 5.79
N TYR A 148 8.05 -10.50 6.16
CA TYR A 148 9.30 -10.72 5.46
C TYR A 148 10.51 -10.76 6.39
N LEU A 149 11.62 -11.29 5.83
CA LEU A 149 12.93 -11.31 6.43
C LEU A 149 13.92 -10.60 5.50
N ILE A 150 14.73 -9.72 6.07
CA ILE A 150 15.91 -9.14 5.42
C ILE A 150 17.12 -9.61 6.22
N ARG A 151 18.09 -10.22 5.52
CA ARG A 151 19.33 -10.67 6.16
C ARG A 151 20.52 -10.36 5.28
N THR A 152 21.58 -9.82 5.87
CA THR A 152 22.87 -9.63 5.22
C THR A 152 23.89 -10.50 5.91
N LEU A 153 24.74 -11.16 5.14
CA LEU A 153 25.77 -12.04 5.66
C LEU A 153 26.98 -12.10 4.72
N HIS A 154 28.09 -12.59 5.23
CA HIS A 154 29.28 -12.87 4.46
C HIS A 154 29.63 -14.36 4.57
N GLU A 155 29.65 -15.06 3.46
CA GLU A 155 29.92 -16.49 3.40
C GLU A 155 30.93 -16.83 2.30
N LYS A 156 31.99 -17.54 2.66
CA LYS A 156 33.02 -18.05 1.73
C LYS A 156 33.57 -16.98 0.79
N GLY A 157 33.83 -15.78 1.34
CA GLY A 157 34.45 -14.68 0.62
C GLY A 157 33.49 -13.88 -0.27
N ARG A 158 32.18 -14.04 -0.11
CA ARG A 158 31.15 -13.26 -0.82
C ARG A 158 30.12 -12.65 0.11
N ASN A 159 29.59 -11.53 -0.27
CA ASN A 159 28.47 -10.87 0.40
C ASN A 159 27.15 -11.46 -0.11
N VAL A 160 26.17 -11.62 0.79
CA VAL A 160 24.83 -12.12 0.47
C VAL A 160 23.79 -11.25 1.16
N VAL A 161 22.81 -10.81 0.40
CA VAL A 161 21.60 -10.16 0.89
C VAL A 161 20.42 -11.07 0.61
N LEU A 162 19.63 -11.39 1.61
CA LEU A 162 18.40 -12.16 1.49
C LEU A 162 17.20 -11.24 1.68
N LEU A 163 16.30 -11.22 0.70
CA LEU A 163 15.02 -10.53 0.71
C LEU A 163 13.92 -11.58 0.55
N ALA A 164 13.48 -12.14 1.68
CA ALA A 164 12.55 -13.26 1.70
C ALA A 164 11.18 -12.82 2.21
N GLY A 165 10.14 -13.04 1.43
CA GLY A 165 8.74 -12.80 1.81
C GLY A 165 7.97 -14.09 2.04
N ASP A 166 6.96 -14.04 2.90
CA ASP A 166 5.99 -15.14 3.04
C ASP A 166 5.05 -15.22 1.83
N THR A 167 4.81 -14.07 1.20
CA THR A 167 4.02 -13.90 -0.03
C THR A 167 4.79 -13.03 -1.05
N PRO A 168 4.38 -13.02 -2.33
CA PRO A 168 4.96 -12.13 -3.33
C PRO A 168 4.94 -10.65 -2.93
N GLU A 169 3.86 -10.18 -2.32
CA GLU A 169 3.74 -8.81 -1.81
C GLU A 169 4.78 -8.53 -0.71
N ALA A 170 4.98 -9.50 0.18
CA ALA A 170 5.97 -9.37 1.25
C ALA A 170 7.41 -9.34 0.72
N VAL A 171 7.70 -10.00 -0.40
CA VAL A 171 8.99 -9.86 -1.11
C VAL A 171 9.19 -8.43 -1.60
N LEU A 172 8.17 -7.84 -2.19
CA LEU A 172 8.22 -6.45 -2.65
C LEU A 172 8.40 -5.47 -1.47
N TRP A 173 7.70 -5.70 -0.35
CA TRP A 173 7.87 -4.89 0.87
C TRP A 173 9.28 -5.03 1.47
N ALA A 174 9.84 -6.24 1.49
CA ALA A 174 11.23 -6.47 1.89
C ALA A 174 12.20 -5.68 1.01
N THR A 175 11.94 -5.65 -0.29
CA THR A 175 12.77 -4.93 -1.26
C THR A 175 12.77 -3.43 -1.00
N PHE A 176 11.59 -2.82 -0.84
CA PHE A 176 11.50 -1.41 -0.49
C PHE A 176 12.12 -1.09 0.87
N ASP A 177 11.87 -1.94 1.90
CA ASP A 177 12.47 -1.72 3.22
C ASP A 177 13.99 -1.82 3.20
N PHE A 178 14.52 -2.77 2.44
CA PHE A 178 15.96 -2.89 2.22
C PHE A 178 16.54 -1.62 1.59
N LEU A 179 15.95 -1.15 0.51
CA LEU A 179 16.44 0.00 -0.25
C LEU A 179 16.27 1.34 0.51
N ASP A 180 15.15 1.52 1.21
CA ASP A 180 14.82 2.79 1.86
C ASP A 180 15.41 2.92 3.27
N VAL A 181 15.55 1.82 3.99
CA VAL A 181 15.86 1.84 5.43
C VAL A 181 17.14 1.06 5.75
N VAL A 182 17.21 -0.22 5.34
CA VAL A 182 18.27 -1.12 5.80
C VAL A 182 19.60 -0.78 5.16
N ALA A 183 19.69 -0.75 3.83
CA ALA A 183 20.93 -0.45 3.13
C ALA A 183 21.50 0.93 3.49
N PRO A 184 20.71 2.04 3.50
CA PRO A 184 21.21 3.33 3.98
C PRO A 184 21.68 3.33 5.43
N THR A 185 21.02 2.57 6.30
CA THR A 185 21.44 2.45 7.71
C THR A 185 22.78 1.70 7.84
N LEU A 186 22.95 0.61 7.07
CA LEU A 186 24.19 -0.16 7.06
C LEU A 186 25.32 0.58 6.35
N GLU A 187 25.00 1.33 5.29
CA GLU A 187 25.95 2.17 4.59
C GLU A 187 26.60 3.22 5.50
N SER A 188 25.84 3.80 6.42
CA SER A 188 26.38 4.76 7.38
C SER A 188 27.47 4.15 8.29
N LYS A 189 27.44 2.85 8.52
CA LYS A 189 28.44 2.11 9.29
C LYS A 189 29.71 1.82 8.49
N VAL A 190 29.58 1.67 7.17
CA VAL A 190 30.71 1.43 6.25
C VAL A 190 31.38 2.75 5.89
N SER A 191 30.60 3.80 5.63
CA SER A 191 31.11 5.09 5.15
C SER A 191 31.88 5.89 6.20
N SER A 192 31.69 5.60 7.49
CA SER A 192 32.45 6.27 8.58
C SER A 192 33.96 6.01 8.49
N GLN A 193 34.39 4.98 7.75
CA GLN A 193 35.78 4.60 7.58
C GLN A 193 36.44 5.18 6.30
N HIS A 194 35.65 5.56 5.28
CA HIS A 194 36.17 5.85 3.94
C HIS A 194 35.57 7.11 3.27
N GLY A 195 34.86 7.94 3.99
CA GLY A 195 34.18 9.11 3.41
C GLY A 195 32.75 8.83 2.98
N ARG A 196 31.98 9.91 2.69
CA ARG A 196 30.53 9.84 2.44
C ARG A 196 30.23 9.69 0.95
N TYR A 197 30.45 8.52 0.38
CA TYR A 197 30.02 8.25 -1.00
C TYR A 197 28.81 7.31 -0.99
N ALA A 198 27.77 7.65 -1.76
CA ALA A 198 26.62 6.78 -1.98
C ALA A 198 27.07 5.46 -2.63
N GLY A 199 26.49 4.33 -2.20
CA GLY A 199 26.80 3.02 -2.75
C GLY A 199 28.01 2.30 -2.13
N MET A 200 28.58 2.83 -1.07
CA MET A 200 29.71 2.18 -0.36
C MET A 200 29.33 0.81 0.20
N PHE A 201 28.07 0.60 0.55
CA PHE A 201 27.56 -0.70 1.01
C PHE A 201 27.88 -1.81 -0.01
N PHE A 202 27.57 -1.58 -1.30
CA PHE A 202 27.81 -2.57 -2.36
C PHE A 202 29.25 -2.67 -2.84
N ARG A 203 30.12 -1.74 -2.41
CA ARG A 203 31.56 -1.73 -2.71
C ARG A 203 32.41 -2.28 -1.57
N ALA A 204 31.81 -2.59 -0.44
CA ALA A 204 32.51 -3.11 0.72
C ALA A 204 32.98 -4.55 0.47
N ASP A 205 34.20 -4.87 0.88
CA ASP A 205 34.73 -6.24 0.86
C ASP A 205 33.88 -7.18 1.71
N ARG A 206 33.39 -6.65 2.82
CA ARG A 206 32.49 -7.34 3.72
C ARG A 206 31.38 -6.38 4.18
N ILE A 207 30.15 -6.68 3.83
CA ILE A 207 28.99 -5.93 4.32
C ILE A 207 28.73 -6.26 5.80
N PRO A 208 28.20 -5.29 6.59
CA PRO A 208 27.79 -5.56 7.97
C PRO A 208 26.75 -6.68 8.01
N GLU A 209 26.89 -7.61 8.94
CA GLU A 209 25.89 -8.61 9.22
C GLU A 209 24.67 -7.97 9.87
N TYR A 210 23.48 -8.32 9.38
CA TYR A 210 22.21 -7.76 9.83
C TYR A 210 21.09 -8.75 9.61
N GLU A 211 20.13 -8.77 10.51
CA GLU A 211 18.90 -9.51 10.32
C GLU A 211 17.73 -8.73 10.92
N CYS A 212 16.65 -8.64 10.17
CA CYS A 212 15.37 -8.22 10.72
C CYS A 212 14.23 -9.07 10.15
N ARG A 213 13.24 -9.28 11.00
CA ARG A 213 11.96 -9.91 10.65
C ARG A 213 10.89 -8.89 10.90
N ARG A 214 10.02 -8.71 9.92
CA ARG A 214 8.91 -7.77 9.99
C ARG A 214 7.61 -8.50 9.70
N GLN A 215 6.63 -8.33 10.58
CA GLN A 215 5.30 -8.91 10.45
C GLN A 215 4.26 -7.80 10.63
N PRO A 216 3.22 -7.76 9.78
CA PRO A 216 2.13 -6.83 9.98
C PRO A 216 1.27 -7.26 11.18
N GLN A 217 0.94 -6.34 12.05
CA GLN A 217 -0.04 -6.55 13.11
C GLN A 217 -1.47 -6.52 12.58
N THR A 218 -1.70 -5.77 11.49
CA THR A 218 -2.97 -5.70 10.79
C THR A 218 -2.76 -6.11 9.34
N PHE A 219 -3.45 -7.16 8.90
CA PHE A 219 -3.25 -7.71 7.56
C PHE A 219 -3.78 -6.82 6.45
N VAL A 220 -4.89 -6.12 6.66
CA VAL A 220 -5.47 -5.18 5.69
C VAL A 220 -5.09 -3.75 6.07
N ARG A 221 -4.38 -3.10 5.17
CA ARG A 221 -3.95 -1.70 5.29
C ARG A 221 -4.31 -1.00 4.00
N SER A 222 -5.26 -0.11 4.09
CA SER A 222 -5.86 0.51 2.90
C SER A 222 -5.70 2.01 2.87
N ILE A 223 -5.89 2.56 1.67
CA ILE A 223 -6.05 3.99 1.44
C ILE A 223 -7.40 4.25 0.79
N PHE A 224 -7.98 5.42 1.07
CA PHE A 224 -9.24 5.87 0.50
C PHE A 224 -9.06 7.18 -0.25
N SER A 225 -9.38 7.20 -1.55
CA SER A 225 -9.14 8.36 -2.41
C SER A 225 -10.16 9.50 -2.28
N TRP A 226 -11.33 9.22 -1.77
CA TRP A 226 -12.42 10.18 -1.51
C TRP A 226 -12.67 11.21 -2.62
N GLY A 227 -12.90 10.76 -3.84
CA GLY A 227 -13.22 11.62 -5.00
C GLY A 227 -12.06 12.42 -5.57
N HIS A 228 -10.85 12.26 -5.04
CA HIS A 228 -9.67 12.91 -5.59
C HIS A 228 -9.20 12.22 -6.88
N VAL A 229 -8.76 13.02 -7.81
CA VAL A 229 -8.20 12.53 -9.08
C VAL A 229 -6.81 11.95 -8.82
N ILE A 230 -6.62 10.72 -9.27
CA ILE A 230 -5.30 10.07 -9.32
C ILE A 230 -4.70 10.36 -10.70
N ASP A 231 -3.56 11.04 -10.70
CA ASP A 231 -2.91 11.49 -11.94
C ASP A 231 -2.19 10.37 -12.66
N ASP A 232 -1.51 9.53 -11.88
CA ASP A 232 -0.74 8.39 -12.34
C ASP A 232 -1.00 7.18 -11.44
N TYR A 233 -1.83 6.26 -11.91
CA TYR A 233 -2.15 5.04 -11.17
C TYR A 233 -0.93 4.14 -10.96
N ARG A 234 0.01 4.10 -11.90
CA ARG A 234 1.22 3.28 -11.76
C ARG A 234 2.09 3.78 -10.62
N GLU A 235 2.38 5.07 -10.60
CA GLU A 235 3.17 5.68 -9.53
C GLU A 235 2.43 5.64 -8.19
N THR A 236 1.12 5.80 -8.19
CA THR A 236 0.30 5.67 -6.98
C THR A 236 0.39 4.26 -6.40
N PHE A 237 0.19 3.20 -7.20
CA PHE A 237 0.28 1.82 -6.70
C PHE A 237 1.71 1.45 -6.28
N ARG A 238 2.73 1.95 -6.97
CA ARG A 238 4.12 1.82 -6.54
C ARG A 238 4.33 2.45 -5.16
N ALA A 239 3.85 3.68 -4.96
CA ALA A 239 3.96 4.38 -3.68
C ALA A 239 3.17 3.70 -2.56
N LEU A 240 1.98 3.14 -2.85
CA LEU A 240 1.21 2.34 -1.91
C LEU A 240 1.96 1.07 -1.51
N ALA A 241 2.50 0.33 -2.47
CA ALA A 241 3.30 -0.86 -2.18
C ALA A 241 4.55 -0.52 -1.36
N ARG A 242 5.24 0.58 -1.68
CA ARG A 242 6.39 1.10 -0.91
C ARG A 242 6.02 1.44 0.52
N ALA A 243 4.84 2.01 0.74
CA ALA A 243 4.26 2.28 2.05
C ALA A 243 3.63 1.04 2.70
N ARG A 244 3.59 -0.10 2.00
CA ARG A 244 3.02 -1.38 2.45
C ARG A 244 1.50 -1.35 2.63
N PHE A 245 0.80 -0.46 1.94
CA PHE A 245 -0.63 -0.57 1.74
C PHE A 245 -0.92 -1.68 0.74
N ASN A 246 -1.97 -2.45 0.99
CA ASN A 246 -2.34 -3.60 0.15
C ASN A 246 -3.79 -3.56 -0.34
N ARG A 247 -4.51 -2.46 -0.11
CA ARG A 247 -5.85 -2.20 -0.61
C ARG A 247 -5.98 -0.71 -0.95
N ALA A 248 -6.58 -0.40 -2.08
CA ALA A 248 -6.96 0.94 -2.47
C ALA A 248 -8.49 1.02 -2.67
N ILE A 249 -9.15 1.88 -1.91
CA ILE A 249 -10.55 2.20 -2.10
C ILE A 249 -10.61 3.45 -2.98
N LEU A 250 -11.02 3.26 -4.22
CA LEU A 250 -11.07 4.31 -5.23
C LEU A 250 -12.50 4.83 -5.33
N TRP A 251 -12.76 5.92 -4.65
CA TRP A 251 -14.03 6.63 -4.73
C TRP A 251 -13.90 7.72 -5.78
N ASN A 252 -14.46 7.47 -6.95
CA ASN A 252 -14.48 8.44 -8.06
C ASN A 252 -15.92 8.78 -8.39
N ASP A 253 -16.19 10.05 -8.67
CA ASP A 253 -17.52 10.48 -9.13
C ASP A 253 -17.81 9.98 -10.56
N GLN A 254 -16.84 9.36 -11.22
CA GLN A 254 -16.93 8.88 -12.58
C GLN A 254 -16.21 7.56 -12.78
N GLN A 255 -16.70 6.81 -13.77
CA GLN A 255 -16.07 5.57 -14.20
C GLN A 255 -14.66 5.81 -14.75
N VAL A 256 -13.73 4.95 -14.37
CA VAL A 256 -12.39 4.92 -14.94
C VAL A 256 -12.45 4.16 -16.27
N VAL A 257 -12.13 4.84 -17.36
CA VAL A 257 -12.28 4.30 -18.74
C VAL A 257 -11.47 3.01 -18.95
N ASN A 258 -10.27 2.95 -18.38
CA ASN A 258 -9.35 1.80 -18.46
C ASN A 258 -9.29 1.02 -17.13
N ALA A 259 -10.41 0.86 -16.45
CA ALA A 259 -10.48 0.29 -15.10
C ALA A 259 -9.80 -1.08 -14.98
N ARG A 260 -9.94 -1.96 -15.98
CA ARG A 260 -9.30 -3.28 -15.96
C ARG A 260 -7.77 -3.20 -16.00
N ASP A 261 -7.22 -2.26 -16.74
CA ASP A 261 -5.78 -2.03 -16.78
C ASP A 261 -5.28 -1.44 -15.45
N VAL A 262 -6.08 -0.56 -14.84
CA VAL A 262 -5.83 -0.02 -13.49
C VAL A 262 -5.80 -1.14 -12.46
N VAL A 263 -6.77 -2.06 -12.49
CA VAL A 263 -6.81 -3.24 -11.61
C VAL A 263 -5.60 -4.14 -11.83
N ALA A 264 -5.28 -4.47 -13.09
CA ALA A 264 -4.13 -5.30 -13.41
C ALA A 264 -2.81 -4.64 -12.95
N CYS A 265 -2.68 -3.33 -13.12
CA CYS A 265 -1.55 -2.56 -12.61
C CYS A 265 -1.46 -2.64 -11.07
N ALA A 266 -2.57 -2.42 -10.36
CA ALA A 266 -2.61 -2.53 -8.90
C ALA A 266 -2.19 -3.91 -8.41
N HIS A 267 -2.72 -4.97 -9.02
CA HIS A 267 -2.37 -6.35 -8.69
C HIS A 267 -0.89 -6.63 -8.91
N SER A 268 -0.28 -6.06 -9.96
CA SER A 268 1.17 -6.21 -10.16
C SER A 268 2.00 -5.61 -9.02
N TRP A 269 1.47 -4.65 -8.28
CA TRP A 269 2.07 -4.05 -7.08
C TRP A 269 1.58 -4.67 -5.77
N GLY A 270 0.75 -5.72 -5.83
CA GLY A 270 0.18 -6.39 -4.65
C GLY A 270 -0.89 -5.56 -3.94
N VAL A 271 -1.60 -4.71 -4.68
CA VAL A 271 -2.67 -3.86 -4.15
C VAL A 271 -4.01 -4.32 -4.70
N LYS A 272 -4.97 -4.61 -3.82
CA LYS A 272 -6.37 -4.87 -4.17
C LYS A 272 -7.09 -3.54 -4.48
N VAL A 273 -8.04 -3.57 -5.42
CA VAL A 273 -8.83 -2.42 -5.84
C VAL A 273 -10.29 -2.59 -5.46
N PHE A 274 -10.82 -1.61 -4.72
CA PHE A 274 -12.22 -1.52 -4.34
C PHE A 274 -12.82 -0.27 -4.96
N TRP A 275 -13.92 -0.44 -5.70
CA TRP A 275 -14.62 0.69 -6.31
C TRP A 275 -15.64 1.27 -5.33
N GLY A 276 -15.53 2.56 -5.06
CA GLY A 276 -16.43 3.29 -4.16
C GLY A 276 -17.57 3.96 -4.92
N PHE A 277 -18.81 3.77 -4.48
CA PHE A 277 -19.97 4.49 -5.01
C PHE A 277 -21.07 4.67 -3.97
N SER A 278 -21.99 5.60 -4.22
CA SER A 278 -23.00 5.99 -3.27
C SER A 278 -24.23 5.06 -3.31
N TRP A 279 -24.66 4.57 -2.16
CA TRP A 279 -25.92 3.87 -1.99
C TRP A 279 -26.97 4.82 -1.38
N GLY A 280 -27.52 5.70 -2.21
CA GLY A 280 -28.52 6.66 -1.80
C GLY A 280 -28.00 7.93 -1.10
N TRP A 281 -26.68 8.08 -0.93
CA TRP A 281 -26.08 9.27 -0.31
C TRP A 281 -26.44 10.56 -1.06
N THR A 282 -26.41 10.53 -2.39
CA THR A 282 -26.76 11.66 -3.26
C THR A 282 -28.23 12.07 -3.15
N LEU A 283 -29.08 11.21 -2.59
CA LEU A 283 -30.51 11.47 -2.40
C LEU A 283 -30.78 12.14 -1.05
N SER A 284 -29.77 12.26 -0.19
CA SER A 284 -29.93 12.80 1.18
C SER A 284 -30.45 14.24 1.25
N GLY A 285 -30.33 15.00 0.17
CA GLY A 285 -30.88 16.38 0.07
C GLY A 285 -32.20 16.49 -0.67
N LYS A 286 -32.69 15.40 -1.30
CA LYS A 286 -33.89 15.42 -2.14
C LYS A 286 -35.06 14.63 -1.55
N GLU A 287 -34.95 14.22 -0.29
CA GLU A 287 -35.94 13.35 0.33
C GLU A 287 -37.30 13.99 0.40
N GLY A 288 -37.96 13.90 -0.70
CA GLY A 288 -39.40 14.06 -0.73
C GLY A 288 -40.10 12.95 0.06
N LYS A 289 -41.29 13.19 0.52
CA LYS A 289 -42.19 12.18 1.03
C LYS A 289 -42.31 11.08 -0.03
N GLY A 290 -41.83 9.86 0.27
CA GLY A 290 -42.07 8.71 -0.57
C GLY A 290 -40.83 8.04 -1.19
N LEU A 291 -39.65 8.07 -0.56
CA LEU A 291 -38.54 7.22 -0.98
C LEU A 291 -38.94 5.74 -0.88
N ASP A 292 -38.99 5.06 -2.00
CA ASP A 292 -39.22 3.61 -2.09
C ASP A 292 -37.88 2.88 -1.98
N PHE A 293 -37.64 2.27 -0.81
CA PHE A 293 -36.40 1.52 -0.55
C PHE A 293 -36.25 0.27 -1.44
N GLY A 294 -37.36 -0.35 -1.86
CA GLY A 294 -37.31 -1.48 -2.80
C GLY A 294 -36.76 -1.05 -4.14
N ARG A 295 -37.30 0.05 -4.68
CA ARG A 295 -36.81 0.64 -5.92
C ARG A 295 -35.37 1.11 -5.82
N LEU A 296 -34.98 1.73 -4.68
CA LEU A 296 -33.60 2.14 -4.47
C LEU A 296 -32.64 0.95 -4.48
N ALA A 297 -33.04 -0.18 -3.88
CA ALA A 297 -32.26 -1.40 -3.92
C ALA A 297 -32.10 -1.94 -5.35
N ASP A 298 -33.16 -1.88 -6.17
CA ASP A 298 -33.12 -2.24 -7.58
C ASP A 298 -32.14 -1.33 -8.34
N ASP A 299 -32.26 -0.03 -8.18
CA ASP A 299 -31.42 0.97 -8.84
C ASP A 299 -29.93 0.77 -8.48
N ILE A 300 -29.61 0.50 -7.21
CA ILE A 300 -28.23 0.25 -6.78
C ILE A 300 -27.66 -1.05 -7.38
N VAL A 301 -28.43 -2.12 -7.37
CA VAL A 301 -28.00 -3.41 -7.94
C VAL A 301 -27.81 -3.29 -9.45
N ASP A 302 -28.67 -2.57 -10.13
CA ASP A 302 -28.56 -2.34 -11.57
C ASP A 302 -27.39 -1.42 -11.92
N GLU A 303 -27.12 -0.38 -11.14
CA GLU A 303 -25.90 0.43 -11.24
C GLU A 303 -24.66 -0.44 -11.10
N TRP A 304 -24.61 -1.29 -10.07
CA TRP A 304 -23.50 -2.20 -9.88
C TRP A 304 -23.31 -3.14 -11.08
N ARG A 305 -24.38 -3.77 -11.60
CA ARG A 305 -24.29 -4.69 -12.74
C ARG A 305 -23.73 -4.04 -14.00
N HIS A 306 -24.20 -2.83 -14.30
CA HIS A 306 -23.92 -2.18 -15.57
C HIS A 306 -22.68 -1.28 -15.52
N THR A 307 -22.32 -0.80 -14.36
CA THR A 307 -21.23 0.15 -14.17
C THR A 307 -20.01 -0.49 -13.52
N TRP A 308 -20.17 -1.00 -12.30
CA TRP A 308 -19.03 -1.38 -11.45
C TRP A 308 -18.54 -2.81 -11.71
N LYS A 309 -19.43 -3.75 -11.89
CA LYS A 309 -19.08 -5.15 -12.21
C LYS A 309 -18.21 -5.30 -13.45
N PRO A 310 -18.48 -4.59 -14.57
CA PRO A 310 -17.64 -4.63 -15.78
C PRO A 310 -16.23 -4.07 -15.58
N MET A 311 -16.03 -3.20 -14.60
CA MET A 311 -14.72 -2.61 -14.30
C MET A 311 -13.75 -3.62 -13.66
N GLY A 312 -14.26 -4.73 -13.12
CA GLY A 312 -13.46 -5.68 -12.34
C GLY A 312 -13.14 -5.15 -10.95
N GLY A 313 -12.03 -5.63 -10.38
CA GLY A 313 -11.62 -5.30 -9.02
C GLY A 313 -11.95 -6.40 -8.02
N ASP A 314 -11.53 -6.20 -6.77
CA ASP A 314 -11.62 -7.20 -5.70
C ASP A 314 -12.84 -6.98 -4.83
N GLY A 315 -13.35 -5.76 -4.80
CA GLY A 315 -14.49 -5.43 -3.98
C GLY A 315 -15.13 -4.09 -4.32
N ILE A 316 -16.14 -3.76 -3.53
CA ILE A 316 -16.84 -2.48 -3.56
C ILE A 316 -16.87 -1.85 -2.17
N TYR A 317 -16.84 -0.52 -2.16
CA TYR A 317 -17.03 0.29 -0.98
C TYR A 317 -18.22 1.22 -1.21
N PHE A 318 -19.05 1.41 -0.21
CA PHE A 318 -20.17 2.34 -0.30
C PHE A 318 -20.46 3.05 1.02
N GLN A 319 -21.12 4.19 0.91
CA GLN A 319 -21.75 4.89 2.01
C GLN A 319 -23.24 5.08 1.71
N SER A 320 -24.07 5.06 2.76
CA SER A 320 -25.51 5.14 2.64
C SER A 320 -26.07 6.09 3.68
N PHE A 321 -26.71 7.17 3.23
CA PHE A 321 -27.40 8.18 4.07
C PHE A 321 -26.59 8.68 5.28
N THR A 322 -25.28 8.71 5.19
CA THR A 322 -24.40 8.98 6.33
C THR A 322 -24.39 10.44 6.76
N GLU A 323 -24.64 11.36 5.84
CA GLU A 323 -24.53 12.81 6.10
C GLU A 323 -25.88 13.53 6.13
N THR A 324 -27.00 12.84 6.21
CA THR A 324 -28.31 13.48 6.31
C THR A 324 -28.60 13.96 7.74
N ASN A 325 -29.22 15.12 7.86
CA ASN A 325 -29.69 15.67 9.15
C ASN A 325 -31.06 15.13 9.55
N LYS A 326 -31.71 14.30 8.74
CA LYS A 326 -33.03 13.72 9.05
C LYS A 326 -32.89 12.59 10.05
N ARG A 327 -33.95 12.38 10.82
CA ARG A 327 -34.03 11.25 11.74
C ARG A 327 -34.72 10.03 11.14
N GLU A 328 -35.63 10.28 10.20
CA GLU A 328 -36.49 9.26 9.59
C GLU A 328 -36.56 9.40 8.07
N ILE A 329 -36.70 8.28 7.38
CA ILE A 329 -37.00 8.16 5.97
C ILE A 329 -38.14 7.16 5.80
N GLY A 330 -39.22 7.56 5.14
CA GLY A 330 -40.36 6.67 4.90
C GLY A 330 -41.05 6.16 6.18
N GLY A 331 -40.99 6.92 7.27
CA GLY A 331 -41.57 6.55 8.56
C GLY A 331 -40.76 5.55 9.38
N ARG A 332 -39.50 5.30 8.97
CA ARG A 332 -38.55 4.47 9.72
C ARG A 332 -37.36 5.31 10.16
N SER A 333 -36.72 4.92 11.25
CA SER A 333 -35.43 5.52 11.61
C SER A 333 -34.41 5.29 10.53
N ILE A 334 -33.54 6.26 10.27
CA ILE A 334 -32.52 6.15 9.23
C ILE A 334 -31.60 4.94 9.47
N PRO A 335 -31.06 4.70 10.69
CA PRO A 335 -30.21 3.55 10.95
C PRO A 335 -30.88 2.21 10.60
N GLU A 336 -32.16 2.02 10.96
CA GLU A 336 -32.89 0.79 10.64
C GLU A 336 -33.10 0.63 9.13
N ALA A 337 -33.57 1.68 8.47
CA ALA A 337 -33.80 1.66 7.02
C ALA A 337 -32.52 1.41 6.22
N VAL A 338 -31.40 2.00 6.64
CA VAL A 338 -30.08 1.79 6.03
C VAL A 338 -29.61 0.35 6.23
N THR A 339 -29.72 -0.19 7.43
CA THR A 339 -29.31 -1.58 7.72
C THR A 339 -30.07 -2.59 6.88
N GLU A 340 -31.40 -2.44 6.74
CA GLU A 340 -32.22 -3.29 5.88
C GLU A 340 -31.80 -3.17 4.40
N LEU A 341 -31.60 -1.94 3.89
CA LEU A 341 -31.16 -1.69 2.53
C LEU A 341 -29.78 -2.33 2.26
N VAL A 342 -28.84 -2.13 3.16
CA VAL A 342 -27.48 -2.65 3.04
C VAL A 342 -27.48 -4.18 3.00
N ASN A 343 -28.22 -4.82 3.90
CA ASN A 343 -28.33 -6.27 3.94
C ASN A 343 -28.99 -6.83 2.67
N GLU A 344 -30.09 -6.22 2.19
CA GLU A 344 -30.78 -6.67 1.01
C GLU A 344 -29.94 -6.52 -0.27
N VAL A 345 -29.35 -5.33 -0.48
CA VAL A 345 -28.52 -5.07 -1.67
C VAL A 345 -27.30 -5.97 -1.68
N SER A 346 -26.62 -6.10 -0.54
CA SER A 346 -25.40 -6.94 -0.43
C SER A 346 -25.72 -8.41 -0.69
N LYS A 347 -26.84 -8.92 -0.19
CA LYS A 347 -27.30 -10.28 -0.46
C LYS A 347 -27.51 -10.52 -1.96
N ARG A 348 -28.13 -9.57 -2.67
CA ARG A 348 -28.39 -9.66 -4.11
C ARG A 348 -27.10 -9.60 -4.92
N ILE A 349 -26.19 -8.68 -4.60
CA ILE A 349 -24.90 -8.57 -5.28
C ILE A 349 -24.08 -9.85 -5.07
N ARG A 350 -24.04 -10.41 -3.87
CA ARG A 350 -23.31 -11.66 -3.58
C ARG A 350 -23.91 -12.88 -4.26
N ALA A 351 -25.21 -12.91 -4.47
CA ALA A 351 -25.83 -13.99 -5.24
C ALA A 351 -25.29 -14.06 -6.68
N GLU A 352 -24.87 -12.93 -7.24
CA GLU A 352 -24.28 -12.83 -8.58
C GLU A 352 -22.75 -12.85 -8.60
N ALA A 353 -22.12 -12.48 -7.50
CA ALA A 353 -20.66 -12.42 -7.34
C ALA A 353 -20.25 -12.87 -5.92
N PRO A 354 -20.25 -14.19 -5.65
CA PRO A 354 -20.02 -14.73 -4.30
C PRO A 354 -18.63 -14.38 -3.71
N GLY A 355 -17.64 -14.13 -4.57
CA GLY A 355 -16.26 -13.78 -4.16
C GLY A 355 -16.00 -12.28 -4.01
N LEU A 356 -17.01 -11.42 -4.25
CA LEU A 356 -16.83 -9.98 -4.13
C LEU A 356 -16.80 -9.55 -2.67
N GLU A 357 -15.74 -8.86 -2.27
CA GLU A 357 -15.66 -8.23 -0.96
C GLU A 357 -16.52 -6.95 -0.94
N ILE A 358 -17.35 -6.80 0.10
CA ILE A 358 -18.27 -5.64 0.22
C ILE A 358 -17.98 -4.93 1.52
N VAL A 359 -17.66 -3.63 1.44
CA VAL A 359 -17.28 -2.77 2.56
C VAL A 359 -18.28 -1.64 2.72
N PHE A 360 -18.91 -1.59 3.88
CA PHE A 360 -19.83 -0.54 4.25
C PHE A 360 -19.11 0.56 5.03
N GLY A 361 -19.00 1.75 4.45
CA GLY A 361 -18.43 2.94 5.07
C GLY A 361 -19.42 3.59 6.04
N LEU A 362 -19.05 3.59 7.31
CA LEU A 362 -19.89 4.14 8.39
C LEU A 362 -19.27 5.41 8.99
N HIS A 363 -19.97 6.51 8.83
CA HIS A 363 -19.50 7.83 9.29
C HIS A 363 -19.85 8.08 10.77
N SER A 364 -18.97 8.72 11.53
CA SER A 364 -19.17 8.96 12.98
C SER A 364 -20.46 9.74 13.30
N ASN A 365 -20.82 10.69 12.45
CA ASN A 365 -22.07 11.46 12.65
C ASN A 365 -23.32 10.59 12.56
N SER A 366 -23.28 9.48 11.83
CA SER A 366 -24.38 8.53 11.74
C SER A 366 -24.58 7.77 13.03
N MET A 367 -23.49 7.50 13.77
CA MET A 367 -23.51 6.74 15.01
C MET A 367 -23.94 7.54 16.23
N LYS A 368 -24.01 8.86 16.12
CA LYS A 368 -24.54 9.74 17.19
C LYS A 368 -26.08 9.82 17.23
N ARG A 369 -26.77 9.03 16.39
CA ARG A 369 -28.21 8.98 16.30
C ARG A 369 -28.79 7.95 17.27
N ASP A 370 -29.96 8.24 17.79
CA ASP A 370 -30.70 7.30 18.66
C ASP A 370 -30.94 5.97 17.89
N GLY A 371 -30.66 4.85 18.53
CA GLY A 371 -30.82 3.51 17.94
C GLY A 371 -29.82 3.13 16.85
N ALA A 372 -28.81 3.94 16.60
CA ALA A 372 -27.83 3.64 15.54
C ALA A 372 -26.97 2.41 15.87
N ALA A 373 -26.53 2.27 17.11
CA ALA A 373 -25.72 1.14 17.55
C ALA A 373 -26.48 -0.19 17.39
N GLU A 374 -27.73 -0.23 17.84
CA GLU A 374 -28.61 -1.40 17.77
C GLU A 374 -28.95 -1.78 16.31
N ALA A 375 -29.09 -0.78 15.43
CA ALA A 375 -29.34 -1.02 14.02
C ALA A 375 -28.09 -1.56 13.30
N ILE A 376 -26.93 -0.94 13.50
CA ILE A 376 -25.67 -1.35 12.87
C ILE A 376 -25.21 -2.73 13.35
N ALA A 377 -25.50 -3.10 14.61
CA ALA A 377 -25.24 -4.45 15.11
C ALA A 377 -26.02 -5.54 14.33
N LYS A 378 -27.05 -5.20 13.57
CA LYS A 378 -27.82 -6.11 12.71
C LYS A 378 -27.35 -6.13 11.25
N VAL A 379 -26.29 -5.43 10.91
CA VAL A 379 -25.65 -5.56 9.60
C VAL A 379 -25.12 -6.98 9.45
N ASP A 380 -25.32 -7.56 8.28
CA ASP A 380 -24.85 -8.92 7.96
C ASP A 380 -23.36 -9.07 8.32
N PRO A 381 -22.97 -9.97 9.24
CA PRO A 381 -21.62 -10.11 9.74
C PRO A 381 -20.61 -10.52 8.66
N SER A 382 -21.07 -10.93 7.50
CA SER A 382 -20.21 -11.19 6.34
C SER A 382 -19.77 -9.92 5.61
N LEU A 383 -20.37 -8.75 5.94
CA LEU A 383 -19.93 -7.45 5.44
C LEU A 383 -18.82 -6.90 6.31
N GLU A 384 -17.86 -6.26 5.69
CA GLU A 384 -16.88 -5.46 6.41
C GLU A 384 -17.48 -4.06 6.65
N ILE A 385 -17.40 -3.56 7.87
CA ILE A 385 -17.77 -2.19 8.20
C ILE A 385 -16.51 -1.38 8.39
N LEU A 386 -16.30 -0.39 7.54
CA LEU A 386 -15.20 0.54 7.66
C LEU A 386 -15.69 1.81 8.35
N TRP A 387 -15.44 1.89 9.65
CA TRP A 387 -15.90 3.03 10.42
C TRP A 387 -14.97 4.22 10.30
N GLU A 388 -15.53 5.32 9.87
CA GLU A 388 -14.83 6.57 9.71
C GLU A 388 -14.97 7.44 10.95
N ASN A 389 -13.91 7.61 11.68
CA ASN A 389 -13.84 8.39 12.91
C ASN A 389 -13.91 9.91 12.65
N CYS A 390 -14.30 10.44 11.56
CA CYS A 390 -14.56 11.86 11.21
C CYS A 390 -13.92 12.96 12.07
N GLY A 391 -12.98 12.65 12.85
CA GLY A 391 -12.09 13.57 13.51
C GLY A 391 -10.78 13.51 12.77
N GLY A 392 -10.17 14.61 12.46
CA GLY A 392 -8.83 14.60 11.93
C GLY A 392 -7.92 13.92 12.95
N PHE A 393 -7.76 12.60 12.82
CA PHE A 393 -6.82 11.90 13.67
C PHE A 393 -5.38 12.20 13.18
N PRO A 394 -4.45 12.42 14.07
CA PRO A 394 -4.60 12.51 15.52
C PRO A 394 -5.23 13.83 15.99
N PHE A 395 -5.81 14.58 15.11
CA PHE A 395 -6.15 15.98 15.27
C PHE A 395 -7.62 16.17 14.95
N TRP A 396 -8.42 16.39 15.97
CA TRP A 396 -9.80 16.73 15.81
C TRP A 396 -9.95 18.13 15.20
N GLU A 397 -10.74 18.23 14.15
CA GLU A 397 -11.01 19.48 13.48
C GLU A 397 -12.40 20.04 13.78
N THR A 398 -12.61 20.51 14.98
CA THR A 398 -13.74 21.38 15.24
C THR A 398 -13.24 22.72 15.78
N ASN A 399 -13.40 23.78 15.00
CA ASN A 399 -13.08 25.15 15.39
C ASN A 399 -11.60 25.42 15.72
N GLY A 400 -10.67 24.73 15.07
CA GLY A 400 -9.24 24.97 15.25
C GLY A 400 -8.69 24.49 16.59
N ARG A 401 -9.39 23.64 17.30
CA ARG A 401 -8.91 22.99 18.52
C ARG A 401 -8.49 21.57 18.20
N ILE A 402 -7.30 21.21 18.66
CA ILE A 402 -6.82 19.84 18.65
C ILE A 402 -7.36 19.17 19.91
N GLU A 403 -8.26 18.21 19.73
CA GLU A 403 -8.79 17.40 20.83
C GLU A 403 -8.24 15.97 20.73
N PRO A 404 -7.95 15.29 21.83
CA PRO A 404 -7.58 13.88 21.80
C PRO A 404 -8.75 13.05 21.24
N PRO A 405 -8.46 11.93 20.55
CA PRO A 405 -9.49 11.03 20.04
C PRO A 405 -10.36 10.47 21.19
N ASP A 406 -11.64 10.31 20.95
CA ASP A 406 -12.54 9.62 21.89
C ASP A 406 -12.34 8.10 21.76
N THR A 407 -11.42 7.56 22.55
CA THR A 407 -11.10 6.14 22.55
C THR A 407 -12.28 5.29 23.03
N ALA A 408 -13.03 5.74 24.03
CA ALA A 408 -14.16 4.99 24.55
C ALA A 408 -15.27 4.82 23.50
N PHE A 409 -15.53 5.85 22.72
CA PHE A 409 -16.50 5.75 21.62
C PHE A 409 -15.98 4.86 20.49
N CYS A 410 -14.69 4.89 20.18
CA CYS A 410 -14.07 3.96 19.23
C CYS A 410 -14.23 2.50 19.68
N ASP A 411 -13.94 2.21 20.94
CA ASP A 411 -14.08 0.87 21.52
C ASP A 411 -15.52 0.36 21.45
N GLN A 412 -16.51 1.23 21.73
CA GLN A 412 -17.93 0.89 21.59
C GLN A 412 -18.30 0.51 20.15
N ILE A 413 -17.82 1.26 19.17
CA ILE A 413 -18.10 0.97 17.75
C ILE A 413 -17.43 -0.32 17.31
N LEU A 414 -16.18 -0.54 17.68
CA LEU A 414 -15.45 -1.77 17.36
C LEU A 414 -16.10 -3.02 17.97
N ALA A 415 -16.78 -2.87 19.11
CA ALA A 415 -17.51 -3.94 19.77
C ALA A 415 -18.85 -4.32 19.11
N LEU A 416 -19.39 -3.49 18.20
CA LEU A 416 -20.71 -3.73 17.60
C LEU A 416 -20.74 -4.90 16.63
N ASN A 417 -19.64 -5.16 15.93
CA ASN A 417 -19.55 -6.18 14.92
C ASN A 417 -18.10 -6.65 14.78
N GLU A 418 -17.87 -7.96 14.66
CA GLU A 418 -16.52 -8.52 14.49
C GLU A 418 -15.82 -8.11 13.16
N SER A 419 -16.59 -7.59 12.22
CA SER A 419 -16.07 -7.11 10.92
C SER A 419 -15.73 -5.63 10.89
N VAL A 420 -15.89 -4.89 12.00
CA VAL A 420 -15.58 -3.46 12.02
C VAL A 420 -14.10 -3.22 11.82
N GLY A 421 -13.76 -2.44 10.79
CA GLY A 421 -12.45 -1.85 10.57
C GLY A 421 -12.43 -0.40 11.03
N LEU A 422 -11.26 0.13 11.36
CA LEU A 422 -11.10 1.53 11.66
C LEU A 422 -10.61 2.28 10.42
N ALA A 423 -11.47 3.12 9.86
CA ALA A 423 -11.05 4.08 8.87
C ALA A 423 -10.59 5.37 9.54
N TRP A 424 -9.40 5.80 9.17
CA TRP A 424 -8.86 7.06 9.63
C TRP A 424 -8.91 8.14 8.57
N LYS A 425 -9.73 9.14 8.78
CA LYS A 425 -9.57 10.43 8.10
C LYS A 425 -8.40 11.16 8.74
N ALA A 426 -7.21 10.75 8.42
CA ALA A 426 -6.01 11.27 9.07
C ALA A 426 -5.64 12.66 8.64
N GLN A 427 -6.51 13.49 8.03
CA GLN A 427 -5.91 14.68 7.57
C GLN A 427 -6.64 15.74 6.98
N LEU A 428 -7.85 15.70 6.92
CA LEU A 428 -8.47 16.80 6.25
C LEU A 428 -8.84 17.89 7.25
N ARG A 429 -7.86 18.73 7.59
CA ARG A 429 -8.15 20.14 7.70
C ARG A 429 -8.61 20.63 6.32
N ILE A 430 -9.65 20.06 5.78
CA ILE A 430 -10.43 20.77 4.82
C ILE A 430 -11.16 21.82 5.64
N ASP A 431 -10.63 23.04 5.60
CA ASP A 431 -11.48 24.17 5.82
C ASP A 431 -12.51 24.17 4.69
N TRP A 432 -13.61 23.47 4.92
CA TRP A 432 -14.72 23.36 3.99
C TRP A 432 -15.25 24.72 3.54
N LYS A 433 -14.99 25.77 4.33
CA LYS A 433 -15.36 27.16 3.99
C LYS A 433 -14.45 27.75 2.92
N ASN A 434 -13.20 27.29 2.87
CA ASN A 434 -12.21 27.70 1.88
C ASN A 434 -11.94 26.63 0.82
N TYR A 435 -12.55 25.45 0.94
CA TYR A 435 -12.54 24.46 -0.13
C TYR A 435 -13.37 25.01 -1.28
N VAL A 436 -12.69 25.54 -2.24
CA VAL A 436 -13.27 25.81 -3.55
C VAL A 436 -13.12 24.51 -4.32
N PRO A 437 -14.20 23.71 -4.47
CA PRO A 437 -14.13 22.55 -5.33
C PRO A 437 -13.67 23.01 -6.71
N PRO A 438 -12.82 22.27 -7.40
CA PRO A 438 -12.50 22.58 -8.79
C PRO A 438 -13.80 22.73 -9.54
N ALA A 439 -14.00 23.90 -10.14
CA ALA A 439 -15.29 24.28 -10.69
C ALA A 439 -15.69 23.37 -11.87
N GLY A 440 -16.83 22.69 -11.73
CA GLY A 440 -17.56 22.09 -12.84
C GLY A 440 -16.85 20.91 -13.53
N PRO A 441 -16.97 20.79 -14.86
CA PRO A 441 -16.51 19.65 -15.64
C PRO A 441 -15.02 19.34 -15.55
N PHE A 442 -14.26 20.13 -14.83
CA PHE A 442 -12.84 19.86 -14.54
C PHE A 442 -12.60 18.72 -13.56
N MET A 443 -13.62 18.32 -12.82
CA MET A 443 -13.59 17.06 -12.03
C MET A 443 -13.50 15.82 -12.94
N LEU A 444 -13.67 15.99 -14.23
CA LEU A 444 -13.89 14.92 -15.20
C LEU A 444 -12.61 14.34 -15.82
N GLY A 445 -11.54 14.23 -15.08
CA GLY A 445 -10.38 13.43 -15.50
C GLY A 445 -9.60 13.93 -16.73
N CYS A 446 -10.25 14.56 -17.67
CA CYS A 446 -9.59 15.09 -18.85
C CYS A 446 -8.88 16.44 -18.62
N ALA A 447 -9.04 17.02 -17.47
CA ALA A 447 -8.40 18.27 -17.07
C ALA A 447 -7.36 18.10 -15.98
N GLY A 448 -6.88 16.88 -15.76
CA GLY A 448 -5.93 16.55 -14.70
C GLY A 448 -4.78 17.55 -14.57
N SER A 449 -4.18 17.96 -15.68
CA SER A 449 -3.08 18.93 -15.67
C SER A 449 -3.46 20.32 -15.16
N ARG A 450 -4.71 20.77 -15.35
CA ARG A 450 -5.17 22.07 -14.84
C ARG A 450 -5.63 22.01 -13.40
N LEU A 451 -6.23 20.88 -13.00
CA LEU A 451 -6.51 20.56 -11.62
C LEU A 451 -5.24 20.48 -10.81
N LEU A 452 -4.23 19.79 -11.34
CA LEU A 452 -2.89 19.70 -10.77
C LEU A 452 -2.27 21.06 -10.45
N ALA A 453 -2.25 21.96 -11.40
CA ALA A 453 -1.65 23.28 -11.19
C ALA A 453 -2.38 24.08 -10.09
N ARG A 454 -3.70 23.91 -9.97
CA ARG A 454 -4.51 24.58 -8.96
C ARG A 454 -4.44 23.85 -7.63
N ASP A 455 -4.51 22.52 -7.62
CA ASP A 455 -4.36 21.71 -6.43
C ASP A 455 -2.95 21.78 -5.88
N GLN A 456 -1.93 21.82 -6.70
CA GLN A 456 -0.56 22.04 -6.23
C GLN A 456 -0.41 23.38 -5.53
N ALA A 457 -1.03 24.45 -6.05
CA ALA A 457 -0.99 25.74 -5.40
C ALA A 457 -1.69 25.78 -4.03
N VAL A 458 -2.71 24.93 -3.84
CA VAL A 458 -3.50 24.84 -2.59
C VAL A 458 -3.04 23.68 -1.72
N THR A 459 -2.61 22.58 -2.30
CA THR A 459 -2.37 21.30 -1.65
C THR A 459 -0.93 21.18 -1.11
N VAL A 460 0.05 21.71 -1.82
CA VAL A 460 1.45 21.68 -1.35
C VAL A 460 1.63 22.37 0.02
N PRO A 461 1.08 23.58 0.27
CA PRO A 461 1.11 24.17 1.60
C PRO A 461 0.37 23.35 2.66
N ARG A 462 -0.68 22.59 2.27
CA ARG A 462 -1.44 21.74 3.18
C ARG A 462 -0.67 20.49 3.56
N TYR A 463 -0.04 19.81 2.62
CA TYR A 463 0.78 18.64 2.93
C TYR A 463 1.95 19.02 3.84
N ALA A 464 2.56 20.17 3.66
CA ALA A 464 3.55 20.66 4.59
C ALA A 464 2.99 20.83 6.00
N SER A 465 1.74 21.31 6.16
CA SER A 465 1.09 21.42 7.46
C SER A 465 0.77 20.07 8.10
N PHE A 466 0.46 19.03 7.31
CA PHE A 466 0.27 17.69 7.85
C PHE A 466 1.55 17.09 8.40
N ASP A 467 2.65 17.26 7.69
CA ASP A 467 3.94 16.80 8.17
C ASP A 467 4.32 17.50 9.48
N GLU A 468 4.05 18.80 9.61
CA GLU A 468 4.24 19.55 10.85
C GLU A 468 3.34 19.02 11.98
N ASP A 469 2.06 18.79 11.71
CA ASP A 469 1.12 18.25 12.67
C ASP A 469 1.56 16.87 13.17
N TRP A 470 2.04 16.00 12.25
CA TRP A 470 2.55 14.69 12.62
C TRP A 470 3.89 14.74 13.36
N ILE A 471 4.74 15.70 13.05
CA ILE A 471 5.98 15.94 13.81
C ILE A 471 5.66 16.32 15.26
N LEU A 472 4.66 17.18 15.46
CA LEU A 472 4.29 17.70 16.78
C LEU A 472 3.46 16.70 17.60
N ASN A 473 2.55 15.97 16.97
CA ASN A 473 1.52 15.22 17.67
C ASN A 473 1.50 13.72 17.32
N GLY A 474 2.38 13.23 16.47
CA GLY A 474 2.39 11.84 16.02
C GLY A 474 2.53 10.82 17.15
N LYS A 475 3.10 11.23 18.30
CA LYS A 475 3.15 10.39 19.49
C LYS A 475 1.75 10.08 20.03
N SER A 476 0.84 11.06 20.04
CA SER A 476 -0.56 10.82 20.43
C SER A 476 -1.26 9.86 19.46
N ALA A 477 -0.93 9.96 18.16
CA ALA A 477 -1.39 9.00 17.16
C ALA A 477 -0.91 7.58 17.47
N HIS A 478 0.33 7.43 17.81
CA HIS A 478 0.93 6.14 18.18
C HIS A 478 0.25 5.54 19.42
N GLU A 479 0.06 6.33 20.46
CA GLU A 479 -0.61 5.91 21.70
C GLU A 479 -2.04 5.45 21.43
N PHE A 480 -2.77 6.16 20.58
CA PHE A 480 -4.13 5.79 20.18
C PHE A 480 -4.18 4.47 19.40
N VAL A 481 -3.32 4.26 18.40
CA VAL A 481 -3.29 2.99 17.65
C VAL A 481 -2.97 1.82 18.57
N ARG A 482 -2.04 2.00 19.47
CA ARG A 482 -1.69 0.98 20.47
C ARG A 482 -2.89 0.65 21.37
N HIS A 483 -3.62 1.69 21.83
CA HIS A 483 -4.82 1.49 22.63
C HIS A 483 -5.85 0.65 21.88
N ILE A 484 -6.20 1.04 20.65
CA ILE A 484 -7.21 0.33 19.85
C ILE A 484 -6.80 -1.11 19.57
N ARG A 485 -5.53 -1.36 19.26
CA ARG A 485 -5.03 -2.71 19.03
C ARG A 485 -5.01 -3.60 20.26
N ALA A 486 -4.78 -3.02 21.42
CA ALA A 486 -4.77 -3.73 22.69
C ALA A 486 -6.18 -3.98 23.25
N GLY A 487 -7.21 -3.38 22.65
CA GLY A 487 -8.61 -3.57 23.02
C GLY A 487 -9.11 -4.98 22.77
N GLU A 488 -10.26 -5.29 23.33
CA GLU A 488 -10.91 -6.60 23.18
C GLU A 488 -11.32 -6.89 21.72
N HIS A 489 -11.65 -5.84 20.97
CA HIS A 489 -12.07 -5.91 19.57
C HIS A 489 -11.13 -5.10 18.66
N PRO A 490 -9.92 -5.60 18.37
CA PRO A 490 -8.99 -4.90 17.51
C PRO A 490 -9.52 -4.81 16.07
N PRO A 491 -9.31 -3.69 15.36
CA PRO A 491 -9.77 -3.53 13.99
C PRO A 491 -9.10 -4.52 13.05
N LYS A 492 -9.86 -5.05 12.09
CA LYS A 492 -9.35 -5.93 11.03
C LYS A 492 -8.59 -5.18 9.95
N GLU A 493 -8.94 -3.90 9.77
CA GLU A 493 -8.34 -3.01 8.79
C GLU A 493 -8.00 -1.66 9.41
N PHE A 494 -6.88 -1.08 8.99
CA PHE A 494 -6.62 0.34 9.13
C PHE A 494 -6.65 1.00 7.76
N ASN A 495 -7.42 2.06 7.64
CA ASN A 495 -7.57 2.84 6.42
C ASN A 495 -7.04 4.25 6.63
N ALA A 496 -6.24 4.73 5.70
CA ALA A 496 -5.80 6.11 5.65
C ALA A 496 -6.58 6.87 4.59
N VAL A 497 -7.10 8.03 4.97
CA VAL A 497 -7.50 9.05 4.00
C VAL A 497 -6.34 10.02 3.92
N ALA A 498 -5.45 9.81 2.96
CA ALA A 498 -4.16 10.46 2.93
C ALA A 498 -3.86 11.09 1.56
N GLU A 499 -2.61 11.35 1.29
CA GLU A 499 -2.14 11.75 -0.03
C GLU A 499 -2.48 10.69 -1.07
N TYR A 500 -2.90 11.10 -2.25
CA TYR A 500 -3.32 10.19 -3.33
C TYR A 500 -2.31 10.14 -4.45
N ASN A 501 -1.61 11.23 -4.64
CA ASN A 501 -0.59 11.37 -5.66
C ASN A 501 0.79 11.40 -5.02
N PRO A 502 1.71 10.52 -5.43
CA PRO A 502 3.07 10.51 -4.92
C PRO A 502 3.87 11.77 -5.36
N PRO A 503 4.96 12.10 -4.68
CA PRO A 503 5.55 11.33 -3.58
C PRO A 503 4.81 11.53 -2.25
N PHE A 504 4.63 10.43 -1.50
CA PHE A 504 4.01 10.51 -0.17
C PHE A 504 4.92 11.19 0.84
N GLY A 505 4.36 12.10 1.64
CA GLY A 505 5.05 12.83 2.69
C GLY A 505 5.29 12.02 3.97
N PHE A 506 5.87 12.68 4.94
CA PHE A 506 6.17 12.10 6.26
C PHE A 506 4.92 11.58 6.97
N ALA A 507 3.82 12.34 6.92
CA ALA A 507 2.54 11.98 7.55
C ALA A 507 2.01 10.63 7.06
N THR A 508 1.95 10.43 5.74
CA THR A 508 1.47 9.18 5.14
C THR A 508 2.37 7.99 5.52
N HIS A 509 3.69 8.19 5.53
CA HIS A 509 4.61 7.14 5.96
C HIS A 509 4.52 6.84 7.46
N CYS A 510 4.21 7.82 8.31
CA CYS A 510 3.93 7.58 9.73
C CYS A 510 2.69 6.69 9.90
N GLN A 511 1.60 6.98 9.18
CA GLN A 511 0.40 6.15 9.20
C GLN A 511 0.70 4.72 8.75
N ALA A 512 1.42 4.57 7.64
CA ALA A 512 1.81 3.27 7.11
C ALA A 512 2.65 2.45 8.11
N GLU A 513 3.60 3.06 8.79
CA GLU A 513 4.40 2.41 9.83
C GLU A 513 3.54 1.99 11.04
N LEU A 514 2.63 2.86 11.49
CA LEU A 514 1.70 2.57 12.59
C LEU A 514 0.74 1.44 12.25
N PHE A 515 0.21 1.41 11.03
CA PHE A 515 -0.68 0.35 10.57
C PHE A 515 0.04 -0.99 10.40
N TRP A 516 1.34 -0.94 10.15
CA TRP A 516 2.17 -2.12 10.06
C TRP A 516 2.48 -2.70 11.45
N ASN A 517 3.08 -1.90 12.32
CA ASN A 517 3.45 -2.31 13.68
C ASN A 517 3.55 -1.10 14.61
N SER A 518 2.65 -1.03 15.58
CA SER A 518 2.62 0.01 16.60
C SER A 518 3.38 -0.33 17.88
N ASP A 519 4.00 -1.51 18.01
CA ASP A 519 4.79 -1.89 19.17
C ASP A 519 6.16 -1.21 19.21
N ASP A 520 6.68 -0.84 18.02
CA ASP A 520 7.90 -0.05 17.93
C ASP A 520 7.71 1.33 18.59
N SER A 521 8.76 1.94 19.11
CA SER A 521 8.68 3.28 19.68
C SER A 521 8.31 4.33 18.63
N TRP A 522 7.68 5.43 19.07
CA TRP A 522 7.38 6.53 18.17
C TRP A 522 8.62 7.07 17.45
N GLU A 523 9.75 7.13 18.15
CA GLU A 523 11.03 7.61 17.61
C GLU A 523 11.52 6.72 16.46
N GLU A 524 11.39 5.39 16.59
CA GLU A 524 11.75 4.44 15.53
C GLU A 524 10.79 4.52 14.34
N ILE A 525 9.49 4.61 14.60
CA ILE A 525 8.45 4.80 13.58
C ILE A 525 8.72 6.09 12.80
N ALA A 526 8.89 7.22 13.49
CA ALA A 526 9.17 8.50 12.88
C ALA A 526 10.50 8.53 12.10
N LYS A 527 11.51 7.82 12.59
CA LYS A 527 12.80 7.68 11.90
C LYS A 527 12.62 6.96 10.55
N ARG A 528 11.93 5.81 10.53
CA ARG A 528 11.68 5.07 9.29
C ARG A 528 10.80 5.86 8.33
N ALA A 529 9.76 6.50 8.83
CA ALA A 529 8.89 7.37 8.04
C ALA A 529 9.67 8.49 7.34
N ARG A 530 10.58 9.17 8.05
CA ARG A 530 11.47 10.18 7.44
C ARG A 530 12.42 9.60 6.39
N MET A 531 12.89 8.38 6.57
CA MET A 531 13.75 7.74 5.57
C MET A 531 12.97 7.42 4.29
N ARG A 532 11.73 6.94 4.42
CA ARG A 532 10.85 6.63 3.29
C ARG A 532 10.29 7.87 2.58
N ALA A 533 10.03 8.95 3.30
CA ALA A 533 9.55 10.21 2.72
C ALA A 533 10.61 10.93 1.86
N ARG A 534 11.86 10.47 1.87
CA ARG A 534 12.88 11.00 0.98
C ARG A 534 12.59 10.59 -0.46
N PRO A 535 12.85 11.48 -1.43
CA PRO A 535 12.78 11.10 -2.83
C PRO A 535 13.61 9.85 -3.10
N GLU A 536 13.12 8.99 -3.95
CA GLU A 536 13.89 7.83 -4.42
C GLU A 536 15.15 8.35 -5.14
N ARG A 537 16.30 7.98 -4.64
CA ARG A 537 17.60 8.36 -5.20
C ARG A 537 18.04 7.33 -6.23
#